data_dc8de70c7a20e166a5bc69f98f1a38fd
#
_entry.id   dc8de70c7a20e166a5bc69f98f1a38fd
#
_cell.length_a   1.000
_cell.length_b   1.000
_cell.length_c   1.000
_cell.angle_alpha   90.00
_cell.angle_beta   90.00
_cell.angle_gamma   90.00
#
_symmetry.space_group_name_H-M   'P 1'
#
loop_
_entity.id
_entity.type
_entity.pdbx_description
1 polymer ?
#
loop_
_entity_poly.entity_id
_entity_poly.type
_entity_poly.pdbx_seq_one_letter_code
_entity_poly.pdbx_strand_id
1 'polypeptide(L)'
;MRAIIVLLVVLVVAPFASAHHSSTAFFDRTIMVEIEGTVTDIFWRNPHVFLTLEVVREGGVIESWELEAGTTNTLMRRGFTANSVSIGDQIKAAGAASRRGEPAIFISNLLLSDGTEVIASDRDAVLRWTTEGNPIGDVYAADDLSGLGIFKVWGYRELYRLRNPLVLTPAAQAVKAAFNPRTDDPGLSCIPPGMPNAVLNPYPMEFI
;
A
#
# COMPACT_ATOMS: atom_id res chain seq x y z
N MET A 1 35.86 -5.50 -29.50
CA MET A 1 35.07 -4.30 -29.85
C MET A 1 33.56 -4.49 -29.58
N ARG A 2 32.90 -5.59 -30.05
CA ARG A 2 31.43 -5.77 -29.83
C ARG A 2 31.05 -5.85 -28.35
N ALA A 3 31.82 -6.54 -27.50
CA ALA A 3 31.55 -6.65 -26.07
C ALA A 3 31.66 -5.28 -25.30
N ILE A 4 32.59 -4.44 -25.71
CA ILE A 4 32.78 -3.11 -25.12
C ILE A 4 31.65 -2.19 -25.51
N ILE A 5 31.14 -2.29 -26.73
CA ILE A 5 29.96 -1.49 -27.17
C ILE A 5 28.71 -1.89 -26.39
N VAL A 6 28.49 -3.19 -26.18
CA VAL A 6 27.35 -3.68 -25.36
C VAL A 6 27.47 -3.21 -23.92
N LEU A 7 28.64 -3.21 -23.31
CA LEU A 7 28.87 -2.73 -21.96
C LEU A 7 28.61 -1.22 -21.83
N LEU A 8 29.04 -0.44 -22.81
CA LEU A 8 28.80 1.01 -22.85
C LEU A 8 27.32 1.35 -23.03
N VAL A 9 26.58 0.59 -23.84
CA VAL A 9 25.13 0.78 -24.01
C VAL A 9 24.38 0.46 -22.70
N VAL A 10 24.75 -0.62 -22.01
CA VAL A 10 24.15 -0.99 -20.72
C VAL A 10 24.40 0.08 -19.65
N LEU A 11 25.59 0.67 -19.60
CA LEU A 11 25.96 1.74 -18.67
C LEU A 11 25.21 3.07 -18.94
N VAL A 12 24.85 3.35 -20.18
CA VAL A 12 24.12 4.58 -20.56
C VAL A 12 22.61 4.45 -20.26
N VAL A 13 22.07 3.23 -20.30
CA VAL A 13 20.62 2.98 -20.06
C VAL A 13 20.31 2.80 -18.57
N ALA A 14 21.27 2.34 -17.76
CA ALA A 14 21.06 2.10 -16.33
C ALA A 14 20.60 3.33 -15.49
N PRO A 15 21.06 4.56 -15.74
CA PRO A 15 20.61 5.74 -14.96
C PRO A 15 19.16 6.14 -15.18
N PHE A 16 18.48 5.58 -16.19
CA PHE A 16 17.05 5.87 -16.43
C PHE A 16 16.11 4.84 -15.81
N ALA A 17 16.62 3.82 -15.12
CA ALA A 17 15.82 2.88 -14.35
C ALA A 17 15.36 3.57 -13.05
N SER A 18 14.16 4.17 -13.07
CA SER A 18 13.54 4.74 -11.88
C SER A 18 12.71 3.66 -11.19
N ALA A 19 13.13 3.27 -9.98
CA ALA A 19 12.36 2.36 -9.14
C ALA A 19 11.51 3.17 -8.15
N HIS A 20 10.20 3.00 -8.23
CA HIS A 20 9.24 3.73 -7.39
C HIS A 20 8.85 2.87 -6.20
N HIS A 21 9.37 3.19 -5.01
CA HIS A 21 9.09 2.44 -3.78
C HIS A 21 8.27 3.21 -2.74
N SER A 22 7.88 4.47 -3.02
CA SER A 22 7.11 5.29 -2.08
C SER A 22 5.72 5.61 -2.60
N SER A 23 4.69 4.98 -2.03
CA SER A 23 3.30 5.32 -2.33
C SER A 23 2.96 6.77 -1.97
N THR A 24 3.64 7.36 -0.99
CA THR A 24 3.41 8.74 -0.55
C THR A 24 3.80 9.78 -1.61
N ALA A 25 4.79 9.46 -2.45
CA ALA A 25 5.20 10.34 -3.55
C ALA A 25 4.14 10.39 -4.68
N PHE A 26 3.38 9.31 -4.86
CA PHE A 26 2.40 9.16 -5.94
C PHE A 26 0.98 9.47 -5.50
N PHE A 27 0.64 9.21 -4.24
CA PHE A 27 -0.72 9.32 -3.73
C PHE A 27 -0.82 10.34 -2.58
N ASP A 28 -1.86 11.17 -2.63
CA ASP A 28 -2.16 12.16 -1.60
C ASP A 28 -3.10 11.59 -0.55
N ARG A 29 -2.54 11.20 0.60
CA ARG A 29 -3.32 10.61 1.70
C ARG A 29 -4.25 11.59 2.41
N THR A 30 -4.18 12.88 2.07
CA THR A 30 -5.09 13.90 2.60
C THR A 30 -6.36 14.03 1.75
N ILE A 31 -6.35 13.47 0.53
CA ILE A 31 -7.47 13.49 -0.40
C ILE A 31 -7.97 12.04 -0.57
N MET A 32 -9.15 11.76 -0.03
CA MET A 32 -9.79 10.47 -0.15
C MET A 32 -10.80 10.49 -1.29
N VAL A 33 -10.70 9.53 -2.20
CA VAL A 33 -11.62 9.33 -3.33
C VAL A 33 -12.38 8.04 -3.12
N GLU A 34 -13.68 8.05 -3.39
CA GLU A 34 -14.55 6.87 -3.46
C GLU A 34 -15.02 6.66 -4.88
N ILE A 35 -14.96 5.42 -5.34
CA ILE A 35 -15.42 5.00 -6.66
C ILE A 35 -16.17 3.68 -6.54
N GLU A 36 -17.09 3.45 -7.48
CA GLU A 36 -17.79 2.18 -7.64
C GLU A 36 -17.75 1.79 -9.12
N GLY A 37 -17.43 0.53 -9.39
CA GLY A 37 -17.27 0.07 -10.76
C GLY A 37 -17.12 -1.43 -10.89
N THR A 38 -16.99 -1.87 -12.12
CA THR A 38 -16.79 -3.27 -12.50
C THR A 38 -15.30 -3.58 -12.58
N VAL A 39 -14.87 -4.65 -11.93
CA VAL A 39 -13.49 -5.15 -12.04
C VAL A 39 -13.25 -5.69 -13.45
N THR A 40 -12.25 -5.15 -14.14
CA THR A 40 -11.87 -5.56 -15.51
C THR A 40 -10.52 -6.23 -15.59
N ASP A 41 -9.64 -5.97 -14.63
CA ASP A 41 -8.33 -6.64 -14.54
C ASP A 41 -7.88 -6.81 -13.10
N ILE A 42 -7.10 -7.86 -12.84
CA ILE A 42 -6.52 -8.19 -11.53
C ILE A 42 -5.06 -8.59 -11.72
N PHE A 43 -4.15 -7.75 -11.24
CA PHE A 43 -2.73 -8.04 -11.21
C PHE A 43 -2.29 -8.41 -9.79
N TRP A 44 -2.36 -9.70 -9.47
CA TRP A 44 -2.05 -10.22 -8.14
C TRP A 44 -0.58 -10.65 -8.03
N ARG A 45 0.33 -9.70 -7.79
CA ARG A 45 1.78 -9.92 -7.67
C ARG A 45 2.42 -8.95 -6.69
N ASN A 46 3.61 -9.32 -6.18
CA ASN A 46 4.49 -8.38 -5.50
C ASN A 46 5.24 -7.51 -6.53
N PRO A 47 5.64 -6.27 -6.19
CA PRO A 47 5.57 -5.65 -4.86
C PRO A 47 4.19 -5.09 -4.50
N HIS A 48 3.30 -4.88 -5.45
CA HIS A 48 1.97 -4.31 -5.24
C HIS A 48 0.92 -5.06 -6.04
N VAL A 49 -0.26 -5.22 -5.46
CA VAL A 49 -1.44 -5.72 -6.16
C VAL A 49 -2.16 -4.55 -6.81
N PHE A 50 -2.61 -4.75 -8.05
CA PHE A 50 -3.42 -3.77 -8.77
C PHE A 50 -4.75 -4.38 -9.19
N LEU A 51 -5.81 -3.58 -9.11
CA LEU A 51 -7.10 -3.87 -9.71
C LEU A 51 -7.40 -2.76 -10.71
N THR A 52 -8.06 -3.10 -11.80
CA THR A 52 -8.61 -2.11 -12.73
C THR A 52 -10.13 -2.14 -12.67
N LEU A 53 -10.75 -0.98 -12.53
CA LEU A 53 -12.19 -0.83 -12.52
C LEU A 53 -12.65 0.04 -13.70
N GLU A 54 -13.71 -0.40 -14.38
CA GLU A 54 -14.51 0.48 -15.21
C GLU A 54 -15.57 1.17 -14.36
N VAL A 55 -15.51 2.50 -14.31
CA VAL A 55 -16.41 3.37 -13.57
C VAL A 55 -17.29 4.13 -14.56
N VAL A 56 -18.60 3.98 -14.44
CA VAL A 56 -19.56 4.70 -15.27
C VAL A 56 -19.86 6.05 -14.62
N ARG A 57 -19.54 7.15 -15.30
CA ARG A 57 -19.81 8.52 -14.88
C ARG A 57 -21.15 9.01 -15.43
N GLU A 58 -21.56 10.20 -14.97
CA GLU A 58 -22.72 10.88 -15.54
C GLU A 58 -22.59 11.00 -17.06
N GLY A 59 -23.71 10.78 -17.77
CA GLY A 59 -23.71 10.75 -19.24
C GLY A 59 -23.21 9.47 -19.87
N GLY A 60 -22.93 8.42 -19.08
CA GLY A 60 -22.50 7.11 -19.60
C GLY A 60 -21.04 7.05 -20.03
N VAL A 61 -20.24 8.03 -19.65
CA VAL A 61 -18.79 8.02 -19.91
C VAL A 61 -18.15 6.94 -19.03
N ILE A 62 -17.37 6.06 -19.65
CA ILE A 62 -16.61 5.02 -18.94
C ILE A 62 -15.19 5.53 -18.69
N GLU A 63 -14.77 5.50 -17.43
CA GLU A 63 -13.41 5.76 -17.01
C GLU A 63 -12.75 4.49 -16.48
N SER A 64 -11.54 4.22 -16.92
CA SER A 64 -10.70 3.14 -16.37
C SER A 64 -9.91 3.66 -15.18
N TRP A 65 -10.12 3.08 -14.01
CA TRP A 65 -9.45 3.43 -12.76
C TRP A 65 -8.46 2.36 -12.35
N GLU A 66 -7.24 2.77 -12.03
CA GLU A 66 -6.22 1.90 -11.45
C GLU A 66 -6.23 2.00 -9.93
N LEU A 67 -6.31 0.86 -9.27
CA LEU A 67 -6.36 0.72 -7.83
C LEU A 67 -5.12 -0.02 -7.34
N GLU A 68 -4.16 0.71 -6.76
CA GLU A 68 -2.96 0.13 -6.17
C GLU A 68 -3.22 -0.26 -4.72
N ALA A 69 -2.84 -1.48 -4.35
CA ALA A 69 -2.91 -1.98 -2.98
C ALA A 69 -1.50 -2.31 -2.44
N GLY A 70 -1.44 -2.82 -1.23
CA GLY A 70 -0.22 -3.33 -0.62
C GLY A 70 0.29 -4.62 -1.26
N THR A 71 1.28 -5.23 -0.60
CA THR A 71 1.84 -6.52 -1.04
C THR A 71 0.82 -7.65 -0.91
N THR A 72 0.97 -8.71 -1.70
CA THR A 72 0.13 -9.91 -1.60
C THR A 72 0.09 -10.46 -0.17
N ASN A 73 1.24 -10.50 0.52
CA ASN A 73 1.32 -11.00 1.89
C ASN A 73 0.55 -10.12 2.89
N THR A 74 0.60 -8.81 2.73
CA THR A 74 -0.14 -7.88 3.61
C THR A 74 -1.63 -8.06 3.43
N LEU A 75 -2.11 -8.19 2.19
CA LEU A 75 -3.51 -8.36 1.87
C LEU A 75 -4.04 -9.72 2.35
N MET A 76 -3.29 -10.81 2.12
CA MET A 76 -3.67 -12.15 2.59
C MET A 76 -3.82 -12.21 4.12
N ARG A 77 -2.95 -11.56 4.87
CA ARG A 77 -3.09 -11.47 6.35
C ARG A 77 -4.36 -10.76 6.79
N ARG A 78 -4.95 -9.96 5.93
CA ARG A 78 -6.21 -9.25 6.14
C ARG A 78 -7.41 -10.01 5.60
N GLY A 79 -7.18 -11.25 5.15
CA GLY A 79 -8.21 -12.11 4.56
C GLY A 79 -8.57 -11.74 3.13
N PHE A 80 -7.90 -10.75 2.51
CA PHE A 80 -8.07 -10.44 1.10
C PHE A 80 -7.05 -11.23 0.27
N THR A 81 -7.56 -12.13 -0.56
CA THR A 81 -6.77 -13.07 -1.37
C THR A 81 -7.08 -12.89 -2.86
N ALA A 82 -6.32 -13.56 -3.72
CA ALA A 82 -6.58 -13.56 -5.16
C ALA A 82 -7.99 -14.06 -5.54
N ASN A 83 -8.64 -14.84 -4.65
CA ASN A 83 -9.98 -15.40 -4.88
C ASN A 83 -11.09 -14.54 -4.27
N SER A 84 -10.75 -13.43 -3.60
CA SER A 84 -11.72 -12.55 -2.94
C SER A 84 -12.46 -11.64 -3.91
N VAL A 85 -11.95 -11.50 -5.14
CA VAL A 85 -12.51 -10.66 -6.20
C VAL A 85 -12.29 -11.32 -7.54
N SER A 86 -13.24 -11.18 -8.44
CA SER A 86 -13.21 -11.74 -9.80
C SER A 86 -13.47 -10.65 -10.84
N ILE A 87 -12.97 -10.86 -12.06
CA ILE A 87 -13.33 -10.00 -13.18
C ILE A 87 -14.84 -10.06 -13.39
N GLY A 88 -15.47 -8.90 -13.53
CA GLY A 88 -16.92 -8.75 -13.62
C GLY A 88 -17.63 -8.41 -12.32
N ASP A 89 -16.93 -8.50 -11.16
CA ASP A 89 -17.50 -8.10 -9.87
C ASP A 89 -17.74 -6.58 -9.82
N GLN A 90 -18.88 -6.21 -9.24
CA GLN A 90 -19.17 -4.82 -8.85
C GLN A 90 -18.64 -4.58 -7.44
N ILE A 91 -17.72 -3.64 -7.30
CA ILE A 91 -17.12 -3.31 -6.02
C ILE A 91 -17.08 -1.80 -5.80
N LYS A 92 -17.03 -1.40 -4.52
CA LYS A 92 -16.67 -0.03 -4.14
C LYS A 92 -15.24 -0.01 -3.63
N ALA A 93 -14.54 1.05 -3.95
CA ALA A 93 -13.20 1.29 -3.46
C ALA A 93 -13.07 2.71 -2.91
N ALA A 94 -12.34 2.83 -1.81
CA ALA A 94 -11.89 4.13 -1.30
C ALA A 94 -10.39 4.12 -1.12
N GLY A 95 -9.75 5.24 -1.42
CA GLY A 95 -8.31 5.34 -1.33
C GLY A 95 -7.76 6.74 -1.52
N ALA A 96 -6.46 6.88 -1.31
CA ALA A 96 -5.74 8.13 -1.50
C ALA A 96 -5.64 8.46 -3.00
N ALA A 97 -5.97 9.70 -3.37
CA ALA A 97 -5.96 10.17 -4.76
C ALA A 97 -4.56 10.22 -5.36
N SER A 98 -4.43 9.95 -6.66
CA SER A 98 -3.21 10.21 -7.42
C SER A 98 -2.84 11.69 -7.38
N ARG A 99 -1.57 12.00 -7.05
CA ARG A 99 -1.02 13.37 -7.10
C ARG A 99 -0.85 13.89 -8.54
N ARG A 100 -0.97 13.00 -9.52
CA ARG A 100 -0.84 13.35 -10.95
C ARG A 100 -2.18 13.72 -11.59
N GLY A 101 -3.30 13.56 -10.84
CA GLY A 101 -4.64 13.78 -11.37
C GLY A 101 -5.13 12.69 -12.32
N GLU A 102 -4.44 11.54 -12.33
CA GLU A 102 -4.85 10.35 -13.08
C GLU A 102 -6.00 9.64 -12.34
N PRO A 103 -6.85 8.89 -13.04
CA PRO A 103 -7.89 8.06 -12.42
C PRO A 103 -7.25 6.85 -11.72
N ALA A 104 -6.59 7.13 -10.59
CA ALA A 104 -5.88 6.14 -9.79
C ALA A 104 -5.99 6.45 -8.30
N ILE A 105 -6.07 5.40 -7.47
CA ILE A 105 -6.06 5.50 -6.01
C ILE A 105 -5.13 4.46 -5.40
N PHE A 106 -4.57 4.79 -4.22
CA PHE A 106 -3.99 3.79 -3.33
C PHE A 106 -5.07 3.34 -2.34
N ILE A 107 -5.48 2.08 -2.43
CA ILE A 107 -6.64 1.55 -1.73
C ILE A 107 -6.48 1.62 -0.22
N SER A 108 -7.51 2.10 0.48
CA SER A 108 -7.69 1.94 1.92
C SER A 108 -8.77 0.92 2.25
N ASN A 109 -9.90 0.98 1.57
CA ASN A 109 -11.06 0.10 1.81
C ASN A 109 -11.59 -0.42 0.47
N LEU A 110 -12.11 -1.65 0.49
CA LEU A 110 -12.90 -2.25 -0.58
C LEU A 110 -14.20 -2.79 0.01
N LEU A 111 -15.32 -2.55 -0.66
CA LEU A 111 -16.57 -3.25 -0.40
C LEU A 111 -16.79 -4.22 -1.56
N LEU A 112 -16.74 -5.51 -1.25
CA LEU A 112 -16.88 -6.58 -2.22
C LEU A 112 -18.35 -6.81 -2.62
N SER A 113 -18.58 -7.53 -3.69
CA SER A 113 -19.94 -7.83 -4.21
C SER A 113 -20.81 -8.62 -3.24
N ASP A 114 -20.21 -9.36 -2.32
CA ASP A 114 -20.91 -10.10 -1.26
C ASP A 114 -21.25 -9.23 -0.02
N GLY A 115 -20.91 -7.95 -0.04
CA GLY A 115 -21.09 -7.02 1.07
C GLY A 115 -19.96 -7.04 2.11
N THR A 116 -18.92 -7.84 1.93
CA THR A 116 -17.76 -7.84 2.82
C THR A 116 -16.92 -6.59 2.61
N GLU A 117 -16.63 -5.85 3.69
CA GLU A 117 -15.70 -4.74 3.63
C GLU A 117 -14.31 -5.17 4.05
N VAL A 118 -13.33 -4.90 3.18
CA VAL A 118 -11.91 -5.20 3.40
C VAL A 118 -11.16 -3.92 3.69
N ILE A 119 -10.44 -3.87 4.80
CA ILE A 119 -9.49 -2.81 5.09
C ILE A 119 -8.14 -3.21 4.49
N ALA A 120 -7.77 -2.61 3.37
CA ALA A 120 -6.57 -2.96 2.60
C ALA A 120 -5.32 -2.16 3.03
N SER A 121 -5.49 -1.03 3.72
CA SER A 121 -4.39 -0.16 4.17
C SER A 121 -4.15 -0.25 5.67
N ASP A 122 -2.89 -0.08 6.10
CA ASP A 122 -2.50 -0.06 7.53
C ASP A 122 -2.81 1.24 8.24
N ARG A 123 -2.98 2.32 7.47
CA ARG A 123 -3.22 3.66 7.99
C ARG A 123 -4.71 3.95 7.95
N ASP A 124 -5.27 4.44 9.02
CA ASP A 124 -6.68 4.86 9.12
C ASP A 124 -7.72 3.74 8.91
N ALA A 125 -7.39 2.54 9.37
CA ALA A 125 -8.22 1.34 9.24
C ALA A 125 -9.55 1.47 10.00
N VAL A 126 -10.48 2.23 9.47
CA VAL A 126 -11.88 2.32 9.90
C VAL A 126 -12.78 1.79 8.81
N LEU A 127 -13.84 1.08 9.20
CA LEU A 127 -14.88 0.69 8.28
C LEU A 127 -15.61 1.93 7.77
N ARG A 128 -15.96 1.96 6.50
CA ARG A 128 -16.60 3.09 5.83
C ARG A 128 -18.07 2.82 5.53
N TRP A 129 -18.39 1.58 5.17
CA TRP A 129 -19.71 1.21 4.65
C TRP A 129 -20.42 0.16 5.49
N THR A 130 -19.68 -0.59 6.30
CA THR A 130 -20.22 -1.67 7.14
C THR A 130 -19.88 -1.48 8.59
N THR A 131 -20.58 -2.19 9.48
CA THR A 131 -20.27 -2.25 10.92
C THR A 131 -19.37 -3.43 11.27
N GLU A 132 -19.28 -4.40 10.38
CA GLU A 132 -18.48 -5.59 10.51
C GLU A 132 -17.52 -5.67 9.32
N GLY A 133 -16.22 -5.61 9.58
CA GLY A 133 -15.19 -5.72 8.56
C GLY A 133 -14.57 -7.10 8.55
N ASN A 134 -13.66 -7.27 7.61
CA ASN A 134 -12.84 -8.46 7.57
C ASN A 134 -11.91 -8.46 8.79
N PRO A 135 -11.98 -9.43 9.68
CA PRO A 135 -11.06 -9.49 10.81
C PRO A 135 -9.63 -9.60 10.27
N ILE A 136 -8.71 -8.87 10.88
CA ILE A 136 -7.29 -9.09 10.67
C ILE A 136 -7.03 -10.51 11.15
N GLY A 137 -6.86 -11.43 10.20
CA GLY A 137 -6.64 -12.84 10.56
C GLY A 137 -5.38 -12.97 11.41
N ASP A 138 -5.46 -13.68 12.51
CA ASP A 138 -4.31 -14.21 13.24
C ASP A 138 -3.65 -15.26 12.32
N VAL A 139 -2.85 -14.81 11.37
CA VAL A 139 -2.14 -15.69 10.43
C VAL A 139 -1.01 -16.46 11.14
N TYR A 140 -0.65 -16.02 12.32
CA TYR A 140 0.30 -16.70 13.18
C TYR A 140 -0.41 -17.09 14.48
N ALA A 141 -1.03 -18.29 14.50
CA ALA A 141 -1.23 -19.00 15.75
C ALA A 141 0.17 -19.10 16.39
N ALA A 142 0.40 -18.26 17.38
CA ALA A 142 1.68 -18.27 18.06
C ALA A 142 1.79 -19.58 18.83
N ASP A 143 2.61 -20.49 18.34
CA ASP A 143 3.23 -21.49 19.23
C ASP A 143 3.82 -20.71 20.40
N ASP A 144 3.81 -21.30 21.59
CA ASP A 144 4.41 -20.66 22.76
C ASP A 144 5.93 -20.53 22.55
N LEU A 145 6.33 -19.41 21.95
CA LEU A 145 7.72 -19.04 21.69
C LEU A 145 8.29 -18.16 22.82
N SER A 146 7.61 -18.10 23.98
CA SER A 146 8.01 -17.23 25.10
C SER A 146 9.43 -17.54 25.60
N GLY A 147 9.87 -18.81 25.55
CA GLY A 147 11.21 -19.24 25.94
C GLY A 147 12.35 -18.75 25.06
N LEU A 148 12.07 -18.26 23.85
CA LEU A 148 13.09 -17.81 22.91
C LEU A 148 13.50 -16.33 23.12
N GLY A 149 12.84 -15.60 24.03
CA GLY A 149 13.12 -14.19 24.28
C GLY A 149 12.95 -13.35 23.00
N ILE A 150 13.99 -12.60 22.63
CA ILE A 150 14.00 -11.79 21.41
C ILE A 150 14.39 -12.59 20.16
N PHE A 151 14.98 -13.77 20.31
CA PHE A 151 15.50 -14.62 19.21
C PHE A 151 14.38 -15.43 18.58
N LYS A 152 13.46 -14.77 17.94
CA LYS A 152 12.32 -15.36 17.24
C LYS A 152 11.86 -14.43 16.12
N VAL A 153 11.01 -14.94 15.24
CA VAL A 153 10.35 -14.11 14.24
C VAL A 153 9.26 -13.28 14.90
N TRP A 154 9.35 -11.98 14.76
CA TRP A 154 8.37 -11.02 15.25
C TRP A 154 7.50 -10.55 14.10
N GLY A 155 6.20 -10.53 14.30
CA GLY A 155 5.23 -9.95 13.38
C GLY A 155 4.24 -9.07 14.12
N TYR A 156 3.50 -8.25 13.39
CA TYR A 156 2.44 -7.46 14.00
C TYR A 156 1.22 -8.32 14.25
N ARG A 157 0.74 -8.34 15.49
CA ARG A 157 -0.54 -8.92 15.84
C ARG A 157 -1.68 -7.97 15.51
N GLU A 158 -1.45 -6.68 15.72
CA GLU A 158 -2.40 -5.60 15.45
C GLU A 158 -1.69 -4.46 14.73
N LEU A 159 -2.44 -3.64 14.02
CA LEU A 159 -1.90 -2.44 13.41
C LEU A 159 -1.35 -1.50 14.48
N TYR A 160 -0.07 -1.12 14.31
CA TYR A 160 0.52 -0.14 15.19
C TYR A 160 -0.17 1.21 15.04
N ARG A 161 -0.79 1.66 16.11
CA ARG A 161 -1.36 3.00 16.20
C ARG A 161 -0.76 3.73 17.39
N LEU A 162 -0.31 4.94 17.16
CA LEU A 162 -0.04 5.84 18.27
C LEU A 162 -1.37 6.17 18.95
N ARG A 163 -1.52 5.80 20.21
CA ARG A 163 -2.73 6.13 21.00
C ARG A 163 -2.94 7.63 21.12
N ASN A 164 -1.83 8.38 21.12
CA ASN A 164 -1.83 9.84 21.16
C ASN A 164 -1.03 10.40 19.98
N PRO A 165 -1.41 11.55 19.42
CA PRO A 165 -0.60 12.24 18.44
C PRO A 165 0.80 12.51 18.96
N LEU A 166 1.81 12.38 18.08
CA LEU A 166 3.19 12.76 18.43
C LEU A 166 3.26 14.26 18.75
N VAL A 167 3.74 14.56 19.94
CA VAL A 167 4.10 15.94 20.30
C VAL A 167 5.47 16.23 19.68
N LEU A 168 5.48 16.99 18.60
CA LEU A 168 6.70 17.36 17.91
C LEU A 168 7.33 18.61 18.52
N THR A 169 8.64 18.65 18.61
CA THR A 169 9.37 19.88 18.93
C THR A 169 9.17 20.94 17.83
N PRO A 170 9.36 22.25 18.11
CA PRO A 170 9.25 23.28 17.07
C PRO A 170 10.13 23.00 15.85
N ALA A 171 11.35 22.51 16.05
CA ALA A 171 12.26 22.12 14.98
C ALA A 171 11.68 20.98 14.12
N ALA A 172 11.13 19.93 14.74
CA ALA A 172 10.52 18.81 14.02
C ALA A 172 9.24 19.23 13.28
N GLN A 173 8.46 20.18 13.85
CA GLN A 173 7.30 20.76 13.18
C GLN A 173 7.70 21.52 11.91
N ALA A 174 8.76 22.33 11.99
CA ALA A 174 9.28 23.08 10.86
C ALA A 174 9.76 22.14 9.72
N VAL A 175 10.51 21.09 10.06
CA VAL A 175 10.95 20.08 9.08
C VAL A 175 9.75 19.38 8.44
N LYS A 176 8.77 18.97 9.25
CA LYS A 176 7.55 18.35 8.74
C LYS A 176 6.76 19.26 7.79
N ALA A 177 6.67 20.55 8.12
CA ALA A 177 5.96 21.53 7.29
C ALA A 177 6.70 21.82 5.96
N ALA A 178 8.03 21.74 5.96
CA ALA A 178 8.86 21.94 4.77
C ALA A 178 8.95 20.68 3.88
N PHE A 179 8.63 19.49 4.39
CA PHE A 179 8.77 18.23 3.67
C PHE A 179 7.83 18.12 2.47
N ASN A 180 8.39 17.90 1.30
CA ASN A 180 7.64 17.63 0.08
C ASN A 180 7.81 16.15 -0.30
N PRO A 181 6.76 15.31 -0.19
CA PRO A 181 6.86 13.87 -0.48
C PRO A 181 7.24 13.54 -1.94
N ARG A 182 7.09 14.49 -2.86
CA ARG A 182 7.43 14.29 -4.27
C ARG A 182 8.92 14.48 -4.58
N THR A 183 9.66 15.15 -3.70
CA THR A 183 11.10 15.48 -3.90
C THR A 183 11.97 14.98 -2.77
N ASP A 184 11.44 14.94 -1.54
CA ASP A 184 12.22 14.75 -0.34
C ASP A 184 12.08 13.34 0.26
N ASP A 185 11.17 12.52 -0.32
CA ASP A 185 10.99 11.14 0.15
C ASP A 185 12.21 10.28 -0.23
N PRO A 186 12.95 9.74 0.75
CA PRO A 186 14.14 8.93 0.49
C PRO A 186 13.84 7.68 -0.34
N GLY A 187 12.60 7.17 -0.31
CA GLY A 187 12.15 6.05 -1.11
C GLY A 187 12.23 6.29 -2.62
N LEU A 188 12.17 7.56 -3.06
CA LEU A 188 12.34 7.93 -4.47
C LEU A 188 13.76 7.66 -5.00
N SER A 189 14.73 7.62 -4.10
CA SER A 189 16.14 7.33 -4.40
C SER A 189 16.60 5.98 -3.87
N CYS A 190 15.65 5.08 -3.55
CA CYS A 190 15.91 3.78 -2.94
C CYS A 190 16.75 3.85 -1.64
N ILE A 191 16.70 4.97 -0.93
CA ILE A 191 17.39 5.14 0.35
C ILE A 191 16.53 4.47 1.44
N PRO A 192 17.10 3.54 2.23
CA PRO A 192 16.38 2.90 3.32
C PRO A 192 15.85 3.93 4.32
N PRO A 193 14.62 3.78 4.82
CA PRO A 193 14.00 4.75 5.73
C PRO A 193 14.67 4.81 7.11
N GLY A 194 15.59 3.90 7.42
CA GLY A 194 16.29 3.85 8.71
C GLY A 194 15.40 3.53 9.91
N MET A 195 15.99 3.62 11.10
CA MET A 195 15.27 3.47 12.39
C MET A 195 14.55 4.78 12.74
N PRO A 196 13.36 4.76 13.37
CA PRO A 196 12.59 3.58 13.79
C PRO A 196 11.71 2.96 12.68
N ASN A 197 11.68 3.55 11.50
CA ASN A 197 10.73 3.16 10.45
C ASN A 197 10.95 1.71 9.97
N ALA A 198 12.20 1.23 9.97
CA ALA A 198 12.51 -0.15 9.65
C ALA A 198 11.83 -1.15 10.60
N VAL A 199 11.69 -0.79 11.89
CA VAL A 199 10.99 -1.61 12.90
C VAL A 199 9.47 -1.52 12.77
N LEU A 200 8.96 -0.41 12.23
CA LEU A 200 7.53 -0.17 12.01
C LEU A 200 7.02 -0.75 10.69
N ASN A 201 7.90 -1.40 9.94
CA ASN A 201 7.53 -2.03 8.68
C ASN A 201 6.65 -3.27 8.97
N PRO A 202 5.57 -3.51 8.21
CA PRO A 202 4.65 -4.63 8.45
C PRO A 202 5.22 -6.01 8.08
N TYR A 203 6.51 -6.10 7.79
CA TYR A 203 7.16 -7.38 7.49
C TYR A 203 7.66 -8.06 8.77
N PRO A 204 7.61 -9.41 8.82
CA PRO A 204 8.23 -10.14 9.92
C PRO A 204 9.71 -9.79 10.06
N MET A 205 10.17 -9.66 11.30
CA MET A 205 11.58 -9.45 11.64
C MET A 205 12.07 -10.62 12.48
N GLU A 206 13.29 -11.04 12.23
CA GLU A 206 13.98 -12.07 12.99
C GLU A 206 15.26 -11.48 13.59
N PHE A 207 15.48 -11.77 14.86
CA PHE A 207 16.74 -11.50 15.56
C PHE A 207 17.50 -12.82 15.65
N ILE A 208 18.69 -12.85 15.11
CA ILE A 208 19.61 -14.00 15.05
C ILE A 208 20.88 -13.72 15.85
#